data_7eaa50a4ab80f4cb2ac9a0c4cad53e60
#
_entry.id   7eaa50a4ab80f4cb2ac9a0c4cad53e60
#
_cell.length_a   1.000
_cell.length_b   1.000
_cell.length_c   1.000
_cell.angle_alpha   90.00
_cell.angle_beta   90.00
_cell.angle_gamma   90.00
#
_symmetry.space_group_name_H-M   'P 1'
#
loop_
_entity.id
_entity.type
_entity.pdbx_description
1 polymer ?
#
loop_
_entity_poly.entity_id
_entity_poly.type
_entity_poly.pdbx_seq_one_letter_code
_entity_poly.pdbx_strand_id
1 'polypeptide(L)'
;MERVGNIAGPLLGYEVLTAFFLEAGFLGIMLFGHGRVSERVHMMATFFVAIGTSLSAFWILALNSWMQTPTGHEIVNGEFHVRNWLDIIFSPSFPYRLAHKLLASALTVGFLLAGLSAWQILKGAAPRSAPKVLRVGLTLAALLIPVQVFVGDLHGLNTLQHQPQKVAAMEGVWETQRGAPLLLFAIPDEQARTNRAAIGIPKLASFILRHDVDGEIKGLNEFAGAHPPVAMVFWSFRVMVGVGMLMLAVSWAGWWWCRRCGWQPERLPRQLLWVLAGMTFSGWVATVAGWYVTEIGRQPYVVF
;
A
#
# COMPACT_ATOMS: atom_id res chain seq x y z
N MET A 1 -15.42 19.30 -5.79
CA MET A 1 -14.78 19.51 -7.12
C MET A 1 -14.63 20.99 -7.46
N GLU A 2 -15.63 21.86 -7.23
CA GLU A 2 -15.57 23.29 -7.54
C GLU A 2 -14.30 23.96 -6.99
N ARG A 3 -13.96 23.75 -5.74
CA ARG A 3 -12.82 24.43 -5.09
C ARG A 3 -11.44 23.95 -5.53
N VAL A 4 -11.33 22.72 -6.02
CA VAL A 4 -10.03 22.06 -6.35
C VAL A 4 -9.88 21.79 -7.86
N GLY A 5 -10.87 22.18 -8.68
CA GLY A 5 -10.94 21.87 -10.10
C GLY A 5 -9.73 22.33 -10.90
N ASN A 6 -9.18 23.49 -10.54
CA ASN A 6 -8.01 24.08 -11.20
C ASN A 6 -6.73 23.26 -11.04
N ILE A 7 -6.65 22.38 -10.03
CA ILE A 7 -5.52 21.47 -9.79
C ILE A 7 -5.89 20.04 -10.19
N ALA A 8 -7.06 19.56 -9.74
CA ALA A 8 -7.48 18.19 -10.00
C ALA A 8 -7.77 17.93 -11.48
N GLY A 9 -8.39 18.90 -12.17
CA GLY A 9 -8.74 18.76 -13.59
C GLY A 9 -7.53 18.47 -14.49
N PRO A 10 -6.49 19.32 -14.49
CA PRO A 10 -5.29 19.06 -15.27
C PRO A 10 -4.58 17.74 -14.93
N LEU A 11 -4.43 17.38 -13.64
CA LEU A 11 -3.77 16.13 -13.25
C LEU A 11 -4.54 14.90 -13.74
N LEU A 12 -5.88 14.89 -13.63
CA LEU A 12 -6.71 13.83 -14.18
C LEU A 12 -6.71 13.85 -15.72
N GLY A 13 -6.66 15.04 -16.34
CA GLY A 13 -6.51 15.17 -17.78
C GLY A 13 -5.21 14.57 -18.30
N TYR A 14 -4.09 14.80 -17.63
CA TYR A 14 -2.80 14.17 -17.95
C TYR A 14 -2.82 12.65 -17.74
N GLU A 15 -3.50 12.17 -16.72
CA GLU A 15 -3.70 10.74 -16.54
C GLU A 15 -4.40 10.12 -17.75
N VAL A 16 -5.52 10.70 -18.18
CA VAL A 16 -6.27 10.20 -19.34
C VAL A 16 -5.42 10.24 -20.60
N LEU A 17 -4.75 11.37 -20.87
CA LEU A 17 -3.99 11.57 -22.11
C LEU A 17 -2.74 10.70 -22.22
N THR A 18 -1.99 10.55 -21.12
CA THR A 18 -0.66 9.91 -21.16
C THR A 18 -0.68 8.45 -20.71
N ALA A 19 -1.67 8.06 -19.93
CA ALA A 19 -1.74 6.73 -19.33
C ALA A 19 -2.91 5.92 -19.89
N PHE A 20 -4.14 6.38 -19.72
CA PHE A 20 -5.33 5.62 -20.10
C PHE A 20 -5.35 5.30 -21.62
N PHE A 21 -5.06 6.26 -22.49
CA PHE A 21 -5.03 5.99 -23.93
C PHE A 21 -3.91 5.02 -24.34
N LEU A 22 -2.76 5.10 -23.67
CA LEU A 22 -1.67 4.16 -23.91
C LEU A 22 -2.08 2.74 -23.46
N GLU A 23 -2.66 2.62 -22.27
CA GLU A 23 -3.12 1.34 -21.73
C GLU A 23 -4.25 0.75 -22.58
N ALA A 24 -5.34 1.47 -22.78
CA ALA A 24 -6.50 1.01 -23.53
C ALA A 24 -6.16 0.67 -24.99
N GLY A 25 -5.29 1.46 -25.65
CA GLY A 25 -4.89 1.24 -27.03
C GLY A 25 -4.13 -0.07 -27.25
N PHE A 26 -3.31 -0.48 -26.32
CA PHE A 26 -2.50 -1.68 -26.43
C PHE A 26 -3.05 -2.90 -25.69
N LEU A 27 -4.02 -2.73 -24.79
CA LEU A 27 -4.61 -3.82 -24.00
C LEU A 27 -5.20 -4.93 -24.88
N GLY A 28 -5.89 -4.56 -25.95
CA GLY A 28 -6.47 -5.53 -26.90
C GLY A 28 -5.41 -6.41 -27.56
N ILE A 29 -4.28 -5.81 -27.95
CA ILE A 29 -3.15 -6.54 -28.55
C ILE A 29 -2.48 -7.43 -27.50
N MET A 30 -2.29 -6.94 -26.28
CA MET A 30 -1.70 -7.73 -25.18
C MET A 30 -2.55 -8.96 -24.84
N LEU A 31 -3.89 -8.82 -24.75
CA LEU A 31 -4.77 -9.92 -24.35
C LEU A 31 -5.07 -10.91 -25.48
N PHE A 32 -5.25 -10.43 -26.72
CA PHE A 32 -5.77 -11.21 -27.83
C PHE A 32 -4.81 -11.32 -29.02
N GLY A 33 -3.63 -10.70 -28.94
CA GLY A 33 -2.67 -10.65 -30.05
C GLY A 33 -1.79 -11.88 -30.17
N HIS A 34 -1.72 -12.75 -29.13
CA HIS A 34 -0.88 -13.94 -29.17
C HIS A 34 -1.23 -14.84 -30.36
N GLY A 35 -0.23 -15.14 -31.21
CA GLY A 35 -0.41 -15.90 -32.46
C GLY A 35 -1.11 -15.13 -33.60
N ARG A 36 -1.55 -13.88 -33.39
CA ARG A 36 -2.19 -13.02 -34.42
C ARG A 36 -1.29 -11.88 -34.89
N VAL A 37 -0.37 -11.45 -34.04
CA VAL A 37 0.65 -10.45 -34.38
C VAL A 37 2.03 -11.05 -34.15
N SER A 38 3.09 -10.39 -34.63
CA SER A 38 4.45 -10.86 -34.38
C SER A 38 4.78 -10.79 -32.88
N GLU A 39 5.66 -11.67 -32.41
CA GLU A 39 6.09 -11.72 -30.98
C GLU A 39 6.64 -10.37 -30.50
N ARG A 40 7.33 -9.63 -31.39
CA ARG A 40 7.86 -8.29 -31.08
C ARG A 40 6.74 -7.29 -30.83
N VAL A 41 5.70 -7.28 -31.67
CA VAL A 41 4.53 -6.41 -31.52
C VAL A 41 3.77 -6.76 -30.24
N HIS A 42 3.58 -8.05 -29.95
CA HIS A 42 2.93 -8.51 -28.72
C HIS A 42 3.70 -8.09 -27.45
N MET A 43 5.05 -8.25 -27.50
CA MET A 43 5.92 -7.82 -26.40
C MET A 43 5.89 -6.30 -26.20
N MET A 44 5.95 -5.52 -27.27
CA MET A 44 5.85 -4.05 -27.21
C MET A 44 4.50 -3.60 -26.65
N ALA A 45 3.41 -4.23 -27.07
CA ALA A 45 2.08 -3.93 -26.56
C ALA A 45 2.00 -4.18 -25.04
N THR A 46 2.53 -5.31 -24.57
CA THR A 46 2.60 -5.64 -23.14
C THR A 46 3.43 -4.60 -22.36
N PHE A 47 4.54 -4.17 -22.93
CA PHE A 47 5.40 -3.15 -22.34
C PHE A 47 4.70 -1.78 -22.25
N PHE A 48 3.98 -1.37 -23.29
CA PHE A 48 3.22 -0.12 -23.29
C PHE A 48 2.05 -0.15 -22.30
N VAL A 49 1.36 -1.28 -22.16
CA VAL A 49 0.33 -1.44 -21.11
C VAL A 49 0.97 -1.28 -19.72
N ALA A 50 2.12 -1.92 -19.47
CA ALA A 50 2.81 -1.81 -18.18
C ALA A 50 3.26 -0.36 -17.88
N ILE A 51 3.76 0.37 -18.89
CA ILE A 51 4.10 1.79 -18.75
C ILE A 51 2.84 2.61 -18.50
N GLY A 52 1.77 2.40 -19.26
CA GLY A 52 0.50 3.11 -19.11
C GLY A 52 -0.05 2.96 -17.68
N THR A 53 -0.14 1.72 -17.18
CA THR A 53 -0.58 1.45 -15.80
C THR A 53 0.30 2.14 -14.75
N SER A 54 1.63 2.19 -14.98
CA SER A 54 2.56 2.87 -14.07
C SER A 54 2.40 4.40 -14.10
N LEU A 55 2.17 4.98 -15.28
CA LEU A 55 1.88 6.40 -15.45
C LEU A 55 0.53 6.78 -14.86
N SER A 56 -0.50 5.94 -15.00
CA SER A 56 -1.80 6.14 -14.34
C SER A 56 -1.62 6.20 -12.83
N ALA A 57 -0.90 5.22 -12.24
CA ALA A 57 -0.57 5.25 -10.81
C ALA A 57 0.19 6.53 -10.41
N PHE A 58 1.11 7.01 -11.24
CA PHE A 58 1.85 8.26 -11.00
C PHE A 58 0.90 9.46 -10.88
N TRP A 59 0.05 9.70 -11.89
CA TRP A 59 -0.83 10.87 -11.92
C TRP A 59 -1.90 10.84 -10.84
N ILE A 60 -2.54 9.69 -10.64
CA ILE A 60 -3.55 9.51 -9.58
C ILE A 60 -2.93 9.72 -8.20
N LEU A 61 -1.72 9.19 -7.97
CA LEU A 61 -1.05 9.38 -6.69
C LEU A 61 -0.47 10.79 -6.52
N ALA A 62 -0.09 11.50 -7.59
CA ALA A 62 0.30 12.89 -7.50
C ALA A 62 -0.86 13.74 -6.97
N LEU A 63 -2.05 13.61 -7.57
CA LEU A 63 -3.25 14.30 -7.08
C LEU A 63 -3.60 13.88 -5.65
N ASN A 64 -3.66 12.59 -5.37
CA ASN A 64 -4.03 12.08 -4.05
C ASN A 64 -3.02 12.49 -2.96
N SER A 65 -1.73 12.53 -3.28
CA SER A 65 -0.68 12.98 -2.37
C SER A 65 -0.76 14.47 -2.08
N TRP A 66 -1.03 15.26 -3.11
CA TRP A 66 -1.28 16.69 -2.93
C TRP A 66 -2.48 16.94 -2.00
N MET A 67 -3.56 16.19 -2.14
CA MET A 67 -4.72 16.31 -1.24
C MET A 67 -4.39 15.93 0.21
N GLN A 68 -3.36 15.14 0.46
CA GLN A 68 -2.90 14.76 1.81
C GLN A 68 -1.90 15.76 2.41
N THR A 69 -1.03 16.32 1.59
CA THR A 69 0.03 17.28 1.95
C THR A 69 0.07 18.40 0.91
N PRO A 70 -0.90 19.33 0.94
CA PRO A 70 -1.06 20.34 -0.11
C PRO A 70 0.08 21.36 -0.08
N THR A 71 0.74 21.53 -1.21
CA THR A 71 1.84 22.49 -1.45
C THR A 71 1.71 23.09 -2.85
N GLY A 72 2.43 24.18 -3.13
CA GLY A 72 2.52 24.77 -4.48
C GLY A 72 1.23 25.39 -4.99
N HIS A 73 0.26 25.68 -4.11
CA HIS A 73 -0.99 26.34 -4.45
C HIS A 73 -1.16 27.66 -3.71
N GLU A 74 -2.12 28.45 -4.14
CA GLU A 74 -2.66 29.61 -3.44
C GLU A 74 -4.18 29.54 -3.44
N ILE A 75 -4.81 30.20 -2.49
CA ILE A 75 -6.28 30.25 -2.37
C ILE A 75 -6.74 31.65 -2.79
N VAL A 76 -7.49 31.72 -3.90
CA VAL A 76 -8.06 32.95 -4.42
C VAL A 76 -9.58 32.78 -4.46
N ASN A 77 -10.31 33.66 -3.77
CA ASN A 77 -11.78 33.60 -3.66
C ASN A 77 -12.35 32.25 -3.19
N GLY A 78 -11.59 31.50 -2.36
CA GLY A 78 -12.01 30.19 -1.82
C GLY A 78 -11.74 29.00 -2.77
N GLU A 79 -11.07 29.23 -3.89
CA GLU A 79 -10.64 28.22 -4.85
C GLU A 79 -9.13 28.03 -4.81
N PHE A 80 -8.68 26.80 -5.01
CA PHE A 80 -7.25 26.46 -5.12
C PHE A 80 -6.73 26.78 -6.51
N HIS A 81 -5.71 27.62 -6.60
CA HIS A 81 -5.01 27.96 -7.83
C HIS A 81 -3.57 27.47 -7.80
N VAL A 82 -3.04 27.15 -8.95
CA VAL A 82 -1.67 26.66 -9.09
C VAL A 82 -0.69 27.83 -8.99
N ARG A 83 0.27 27.72 -8.08
CA ARG A 83 1.44 28.58 -8.00
C ARG A 83 2.67 27.91 -8.62
N ASN A 84 2.86 26.63 -8.34
CA ASN A 84 3.98 25.83 -8.87
C ASN A 84 3.54 24.37 -9.10
N TRP A 85 3.54 23.92 -10.33
CA TRP A 85 3.18 22.55 -10.70
C TRP A 85 4.11 21.49 -10.15
N LEU A 86 5.42 21.77 -10.06
CA LEU A 86 6.38 20.80 -9.53
C LEU A 86 6.12 20.53 -8.04
N ASP A 87 5.81 21.55 -7.25
CA ASP A 87 5.49 21.40 -5.84
C ASP A 87 4.15 20.68 -5.62
N ILE A 88 3.20 20.82 -6.55
CA ILE A 88 1.93 20.10 -6.53
C ILE A 88 2.16 18.63 -6.84
N ILE A 89 2.85 18.31 -7.93
CA ILE A 89 3.09 16.92 -8.38
C ILE A 89 3.97 16.18 -7.38
N PHE A 90 5.07 16.82 -6.96
CA PHE A 90 6.03 16.25 -6.02
C PHE A 90 5.79 16.74 -4.59
N SER A 91 4.52 16.73 -4.16
CA SER A 91 4.16 17.05 -2.78
C SER A 91 4.93 16.19 -1.76
N PRO A 92 5.12 16.64 -0.50
CA PRO A 92 5.99 15.95 0.47
C PRO A 92 5.67 14.47 0.71
N SER A 93 4.44 14.03 0.53
CA SER A 93 4.05 12.63 0.70
C SER A 93 4.14 11.78 -0.59
N PHE A 94 4.24 12.41 -1.77
CA PHE A 94 4.18 11.73 -3.06
C PHE A 94 5.23 10.63 -3.26
N PRO A 95 6.54 10.84 -3.04
CA PRO A 95 7.55 9.81 -3.31
C PRO A 95 7.36 8.55 -2.46
N TYR A 96 7.00 8.72 -1.19
CA TYR A 96 6.73 7.60 -0.27
C TYR A 96 5.49 6.81 -0.71
N ARG A 97 4.43 7.51 -1.09
CA ARG A 97 3.16 6.91 -1.51
C ARG A 97 3.30 6.17 -2.84
N LEU A 98 3.99 6.76 -3.81
CA LEU A 98 4.25 6.13 -5.11
C LEU A 98 5.10 4.86 -4.94
N ALA A 99 6.22 4.94 -4.22
CA ALA A 99 7.09 3.79 -3.97
C ALA A 99 6.34 2.68 -3.24
N HIS A 100 5.63 3.02 -2.15
CA HIS A 100 4.85 2.07 -1.37
C HIS A 100 3.77 1.37 -2.20
N LYS A 101 3.05 2.11 -3.07
CA LYS A 101 2.00 1.57 -3.93
C LYS A 101 2.54 0.65 -5.02
N LEU A 102 3.63 1.03 -5.69
CA LEU A 102 4.24 0.20 -6.74
C LEU A 102 4.79 -1.11 -6.16
N LEU A 103 5.45 -1.05 -5.00
CA LEU A 103 5.91 -2.24 -4.29
C LEU A 103 4.74 -3.14 -3.85
N ALA A 104 3.67 -2.55 -3.30
CA ALA A 104 2.46 -3.29 -2.92
C ALA A 104 1.81 -3.99 -4.13
N SER A 105 1.79 -3.34 -5.30
CA SER A 105 1.30 -3.93 -6.54
C SER A 105 2.15 -5.12 -6.98
N ALA A 106 3.48 -4.98 -6.96
CA ALA A 106 4.40 -6.08 -7.29
C ALA A 106 4.29 -7.25 -6.30
N LEU A 107 4.13 -6.99 -5.01
CA LEU A 107 3.88 -8.00 -3.99
C LEU A 107 2.55 -8.72 -4.20
N THR A 108 1.51 -7.98 -4.56
CA THR A 108 0.19 -8.55 -4.90
C THR A 108 0.30 -9.56 -6.05
N VAL A 109 1.01 -9.20 -7.12
CA VAL A 109 1.29 -10.11 -8.24
C VAL A 109 2.16 -11.30 -7.79
N GLY A 110 3.19 -11.05 -6.98
CA GLY A 110 4.05 -12.11 -6.44
C GLY A 110 3.27 -13.19 -5.68
N PHE A 111 2.36 -12.78 -4.78
CA PHE A 111 1.51 -13.69 -4.02
C PHE A 111 0.42 -14.35 -4.87
N LEU A 112 -0.15 -13.63 -5.84
CA LEU A 112 -1.07 -14.22 -6.81
C LEU A 112 -0.41 -15.38 -7.58
N LEU A 113 0.77 -15.13 -8.14
CA LEU A 113 1.52 -16.14 -8.91
C LEU A 113 1.92 -17.34 -8.04
N ALA A 114 2.46 -17.07 -6.83
CA ALA A 114 2.86 -18.11 -5.90
C ALA A 114 1.66 -18.93 -5.42
N GLY A 115 0.57 -18.28 -5.04
CA GLY A 115 -0.62 -18.92 -4.50
C GLY A 115 -1.36 -19.79 -5.53
N LEU A 116 -1.61 -19.27 -6.73
CA LEU A 116 -2.23 -20.05 -7.81
C LEU A 116 -1.38 -21.24 -8.22
N SER A 117 -0.06 -21.07 -8.33
CA SER A 117 0.85 -22.15 -8.65
C SER A 117 0.89 -23.21 -7.56
N ALA A 118 0.89 -22.80 -6.27
CA ALA A 118 0.84 -23.72 -5.15
C ALA A 118 -0.47 -24.53 -5.15
N TRP A 119 -1.60 -23.88 -5.43
CA TRP A 119 -2.90 -24.54 -5.55
C TRP A 119 -2.93 -25.56 -6.68
N GLN A 120 -2.39 -25.23 -7.86
CA GLN A 120 -2.27 -26.14 -8.99
C GLN A 120 -1.42 -27.38 -8.66
N ILE A 121 -0.29 -27.19 -7.96
CA ILE A 121 0.58 -28.29 -7.52
C ILE A 121 -0.17 -29.20 -6.53
N LEU A 122 -0.90 -28.62 -5.57
CA LEU A 122 -1.70 -29.37 -4.59
C LEU A 122 -2.78 -30.25 -5.23
N LYS A 123 -3.39 -29.76 -6.31
CA LYS A 123 -4.43 -30.48 -7.05
C LYS A 123 -3.88 -31.56 -8.00
N GLY A 124 -2.56 -31.66 -8.17
CA GLY A 124 -1.97 -32.59 -9.10
C GLY A 124 -2.23 -32.28 -10.58
N ALA A 125 -2.81 -31.12 -10.89
CA ALA A 125 -3.13 -30.64 -12.23
C ALA A 125 -2.20 -29.49 -12.65
N ALA A 126 -0.98 -29.47 -12.13
CA ALA A 126 -0.03 -28.40 -12.38
C ALA A 126 0.51 -28.46 -13.81
N PRO A 127 0.41 -27.38 -14.61
CA PRO A 127 1.13 -27.29 -15.86
C PRO A 127 2.65 -27.31 -15.58
N ARG A 128 3.45 -27.74 -16.55
CA ARG A 128 4.93 -27.80 -16.40
C ARG A 128 5.59 -26.48 -15.99
N SER A 129 4.90 -25.37 -16.21
CA SER A 129 5.35 -24.02 -15.83
C SER A 129 5.08 -23.66 -14.36
N ALA A 130 4.11 -24.30 -13.69
CA ALA A 130 3.67 -23.90 -12.34
C ALA A 130 4.82 -23.85 -11.30
N PRO A 131 5.76 -24.81 -11.24
CA PRO A 131 6.88 -24.71 -10.31
C PRO A 131 7.80 -23.51 -10.59
N LYS A 132 8.02 -23.19 -11.86
CA LYS A 132 8.82 -22.02 -12.26
C LYS A 132 8.12 -20.73 -11.85
N VAL A 133 6.81 -20.62 -12.09
CA VAL A 133 6.00 -19.45 -11.72
C VAL A 133 5.95 -19.29 -10.20
N LEU A 134 5.77 -20.38 -9.44
CA LEU A 134 5.82 -20.36 -7.98
C LEU A 134 7.17 -19.83 -7.48
N ARG A 135 8.28 -20.30 -8.03
CA ARG A 135 9.61 -19.81 -7.67
C ARG A 135 9.79 -18.33 -7.96
N VAL A 136 9.33 -17.86 -9.11
CA VAL A 136 9.38 -16.43 -9.47
C VAL A 136 8.56 -15.61 -8.49
N GLY A 137 7.31 -15.99 -8.21
CA GLY A 137 6.44 -15.30 -7.26
C GLY A 137 7.03 -15.24 -5.86
N LEU A 138 7.55 -16.36 -5.33
CA LEU A 138 8.20 -16.40 -4.01
C LEU A 138 9.47 -15.55 -3.96
N THR A 139 10.31 -15.62 -4.99
CA THR A 139 11.56 -14.83 -5.01
C THR A 139 11.25 -13.35 -5.08
N LEU A 140 10.31 -12.94 -5.92
CA LEU A 140 9.86 -11.57 -6.02
C LEU A 140 9.32 -11.07 -4.67
N ALA A 141 8.43 -11.83 -4.05
CA ALA A 141 7.86 -11.49 -2.75
C ALA A 141 8.94 -11.40 -1.66
N ALA A 142 9.83 -12.39 -1.56
CA ALA A 142 10.87 -12.42 -0.54
C ALA A 142 11.87 -11.27 -0.65
N LEU A 143 12.14 -10.77 -1.86
CA LEU A 143 13.04 -9.63 -2.09
C LEU A 143 12.35 -8.30 -1.85
N LEU A 144 11.09 -8.14 -2.26
CA LEU A 144 10.40 -6.86 -2.22
C LEU A 144 9.76 -6.56 -0.86
N ILE A 145 9.37 -7.58 -0.07
CA ILE A 145 8.66 -7.32 1.19
C ILE A 145 9.50 -6.58 2.24
N PRO A 146 10.81 -6.82 2.42
CA PRO A 146 11.62 -6.00 3.32
C PRO A 146 11.70 -4.54 2.87
N VAL A 147 11.80 -4.32 1.55
CA VAL A 147 11.79 -2.97 0.97
C VAL A 147 10.45 -2.28 1.21
N GLN A 148 9.34 -3.03 1.07
CA GLN A 148 7.99 -2.54 1.37
C GLN A 148 7.85 -2.12 2.83
N VAL A 149 8.38 -2.92 3.78
CA VAL A 149 8.35 -2.59 5.22
C VAL A 149 9.16 -1.31 5.48
N PHE A 150 10.35 -1.20 4.92
CA PHE A 150 11.20 -0.01 5.05
C PHE A 150 10.54 1.25 4.46
N VAL A 151 10.01 1.17 3.25
CA VAL A 151 9.29 2.30 2.61
C VAL A 151 8.02 2.63 3.38
N GLY A 152 7.35 1.61 3.96
CA GLY A 152 6.17 1.79 4.81
C GLY A 152 6.49 2.56 6.09
N ASP A 153 7.62 2.28 6.72
CA ASP A 153 8.13 3.01 7.88
C ASP A 153 8.40 4.49 7.54
N LEU A 154 9.15 4.75 6.47
CA LEU A 154 9.38 6.12 5.99
C LEU A 154 8.08 6.87 5.68
N HIS A 155 7.09 6.18 5.10
CA HIS A 155 5.76 6.76 4.85
C HIS A 155 5.03 7.07 6.17
N GLY A 156 5.15 6.20 7.18
CA GLY A 156 4.62 6.42 8.52
C GLY A 156 5.22 7.66 9.19
N LEU A 157 6.55 7.82 9.12
CA LEU A 157 7.27 9.00 9.63
C LEU A 157 6.86 10.29 8.91
N ASN A 158 6.72 10.25 7.59
CA ASN A 158 6.20 11.39 6.82
C ASN A 158 4.76 11.73 7.22
N THR A 159 3.92 10.72 7.46
CA THR A 159 2.54 10.92 7.93
C THR A 159 2.53 11.52 9.34
N LEU A 160 3.41 11.09 10.23
CA LEU A 160 3.53 11.66 11.58
C LEU A 160 3.90 13.15 11.54
N GLN A 161 4.76 13.54 10.60
CA GLN A 161 5.17 14.94 10.44
C GLN A 161 4.04 15.84 9.95
N HIS A 162 3.24 15.38 8.99
CA HIS A 162 2.26 16.22 8.28
C HIS A 162 0.81 16.00 8.76
N GLN A 163 0.49 14.83 9.30
CA GLN A 163 -0.86 14.44 9.72
C GLN A 163 -0.82 13.68 11.07
N PRO A 164 -0.35 14.33 12.17
CA PRO A 164 -0.17 13.64 13.46
C PRO A 164 -1.47 13.05 14.02
N GLN A 165 -2.64 13.69 13.77
CA GLN A 165 -3.94 13.15 14.18
C GLN A 165 -4.31 11.84 13.48
N LYS A 166 -3.88 11.65 12.23
CA LYS A 166 -4.04 10.37 11.52
C LYS A 166 -3.22 9.27 12.20
N VAL A 167 -1.97 9.57 12.56
CA VAL A 167 -1.11 8.60 13.26
C VAL A 167 -1.66 8.28 14.65
N ALA A 168 -2.15 9.29 15.38
CA ALA A 168 -2.82 9.06 16.66
C ALA A 168 -4.03 8.12 16.52
N ALA A 169 -4.82 8.26 15.45
CA ALA A 169 -5.94 7.36 15.16
C ALA A 169 -5.46 5.95 14.74
N MET A 170 -4.40 5.86 13.91
CA MET A 170 -3.79 4.58 13.53
C MET A 170 -3.30 3.79 14.74
N GLU A 171 -2.69 4.48 15.72
CA GLU A 171 -2.15 3.85 16.94
C GLU A 171 -3.16 3.78 18.08
N GLY A 172 -4.32 4.44 17.97
CA GLY A 172 -5.32 4.48 19.04
C GLY A 172 -4.86 5.26 20.27
N VAL A 173 -4.02 6.28 20.08
CA VAL A 173 -3.50 7.12 21.16
C VAL A 173 -4.46 8.26 21.43
N TRP A 174 -5.16 8.21 22.58
CA TRP A 174 -6.14 9.22 22.96
C TRP A 174 -5.51 10.42 23.66
N GLU A 175 -4.59 10.17 24.58
CA GLU A 175 -3.88 11.20 25.34
C GLU A 175 -2.41 11.27 24.89
N THR A 176 -1.87 12.49 24.85
CA THR A 176 -0.45 12.71 24.58
C THR A 176 0.37 12.03 25.65
N GLN A 177 1.26 11.14 25.23
CA GLN A 177 2.06 10.34 26.16
C GLN A 177 3.46 10.07 25.64
N ARG A 178 4.40 9.85 26.55
CA ARG A 178 5.72 9.36 26.28
C ARG A 178 5.77 7.84 26.43
N GLY A 179 6.56 7.18 25.60
CA GLY A 179 6.65 5.71 25.65
C GLY A 179 5.33 5.02 25.28
N ALA A 180 4.63 5.51 24.26
CA ALA A 180 3.35 4.94 23.82
C ALA A 180 3.50 3.47 23.40
N PRO A 181 2.58 2.58 23.85
CA PRO A 181 2.59 1.17 23.45
C PRO A 181 2.12 1.00 22.01
N LEU A 182 2.68 0.03 21.28
CA LEU A 182 2.10 -0.45 20.04
C LEU A 182 0.95 -1.38 20.35
N LEU A 183 -0.27 -0.93 20.12
CA LEU A 183 -1.47 -1.74 20.34
C LEU A 183 -1.62 -2.76 19.20
N LEU A 184 -1.52 -4.04 19.51
CA LEU A 184 -1.79 -5.14 18.56
C LEU A 184 -3.28 -5.36 18.38
N PHE A 185 -4.04 -5.23 19.47
CA PHE A 185 -5.49 -5.35 19.52
C PHE A 185 -6.05 -4.30 20.47
N ALA A 186 -7.14 -3.66 20.10
CA ALA A 186 -7.93 -2.81 20.97
C ALA A 186 -9.30 -2.55 20.34
N ILE A 187 -10.26 -2.18 21.16
CA ILE A 187 -11.58 -1.70 20.70
C ILE A 187 -11.64 -0.21 21.05
N PRO A 188 -11.34 0.70 20.10
CA PRO A 188 -11.45 2.12 20.33
C PRO A 188 -12.90 2.53 20.61
N ASP A 189 -13.09 3.27 21.70
CA ASP A 189 -14.38 3.85 22.09
C ASP A 189 -14.28 5.38 21.99
N GLU A 190 -14.88 5.93 20.94
CA GLU A 190 -14.81 7.36 20.63
C GLU A 190 -15.62 8.21 21.64
N GLN A 191 -16.66 7.64 22.24
CA GLN A 191 -17.46 8.37 23.24
C GLN A 191 -16.73 8.46 24.56
N ALA A 192 -16.14 7.35 25.02
CA ALA A 192 -15.35 7.30 26.24
C ALA A 192 -13.90 7.82 26.05
N ARG A 193 -13.45 8.08 24.82
CA ARG A 193 -12.08 8.45 24.43
C ARG A 193 -11.03 7.54 25.05
N THR A 194 -11.27 6.23 24.93
CA THR A 194 -10.40 5.20 25.51
C THR A 194 -10.40 3.93 24.65
N ASN A 195 -9.51 3.02 24.96
CA ASN A 195 -9.44 1.71 24.31
C ASN A 195 -9.88 0.62 25.28
N ARG A 196 -10.88 -0.17 24.89
CA ARG A 196 -11.26 -1.37 25.63
C ARG A 196 -10.43 -2.57 25.18
N ALA A 197 -10.18 -3.53 26.09
CA ALA A 197 -9.45 -4.77 25.81
C ALA A 197 -8.11 -4.57 25.07
N ALA A 198 -7.37 -3.54 25.45
CA ALA A 198 -6.11 -3.19 24.80
C ALA A 198 -5.01 -4.22 25.12
N ILE A 199 -4.42 -4.79 24.06
CA ILE A 199 -3.25 -5.67 24.12
C ILE A 199 -2.16 -5.02 23.29
N GLY A 200 -1.02 -4.72 23.87
CA GLY A 200 0.05 -4.01 23.18
C GLY A 200 1.44 -4.32 23.73
N ILE A 201 2.44 -3.91 22.98
CA ILE A 201 3.84 -4.00 23.36
C ILE A 201 4.26 -2.63 23.91
N PRO A 202 4.66 -2.53 25.18
CA PRO A 202 5.02 -1.27 25.80
C PRO A 202 6.12 -0.55 25.04
N LYS A 203 6.02 0.79 24.91
CA LYS A 203 7.00 1.70 24.30
C LYS A 203 7.30 1.48 22.83
N LEU A 204 6.77 0.43 22.19
CA LEU A 204 7.15 0.08 20.83
C LEU A 204 6.64 1.08 19.79
N ALA A 205 5.46 1.70 19.97
CA ALA A 205 4.96 2.74 19.06
C ALA A 205 5.86 3.98 19.09
N SER A 206 6.27 4.44 20.27
CA SER A 206 7.24 5.55 20.40
C SER A 206 8.57 5.21 19.76
N PHE A 207 9.08 4.00 19.97
CA PHE A 207 10.33 3.57 19.36
C PHE A 207 10.27 3.57 17.83
N ILE A 208 9.19 3.05 17.22
CA ILE A 208 9.03 3.02 15.77
C ILE A 208 8.85 4.44 15.20
N LEU A 209 7.99 5.26 15.81
CA LEU A 209 7.58 6.55 15.25
C LEU A 209 8.52 7.70 15.60
N ARG A 210 9.34 7.58 16.65
CA ARG A 210 10.25 8.63 17.11
C ARG A 210 11.71 8.21 17.17
N HIS A 211 11.99 6.90 16.95
CA HIS A 211 13.30 6.29 17.16
C HIS A 211 13.83 6.53 18.59
N ASP A 212 12.92 6.73 19.53
CA ASP A 212 13.16 6.93 20.95
C ASP A 212 12.06 6.20 21.74
N VAL A 213 12.48 5.34 22.68
CA VAL A 213 11.56 4.53 23.51
C VAL A 213 10.67 5.37 24.41
N ASP A 214 11.10 6.57 24.76
CA ASP A 214 10.36 7.56 25.56
C ASP A 214 9.91 8.78 24.71
N GLY A 215 9.97 8.65 23.38
CA GLY A 215 9.50 9.66 22.44
C GLY A 215 8.02 10.00 22.65
N GLU A 216 7.68 11.27 22.54
CA GLU A 216 6.31 11.76 22.73
C GLU A 216 5.48 11.55 21.45
N ILE A 217 4.27 10.97 21.63
CA ILE A 217 3.24 10.87 20.60
C ILE A 217 2.04 11.68 21.04
N LYS A 218 1.61 12.62 20.17
CA LYS A 218 0.42 13.43 20.39
C LYS A 218 -0.84 12.58 20.34
N GLY A 219 -1.72 12.79 21.31
CA GLY A 219 -3.01 12.10 21.40
C GLY A 219 -4.12 12.79 20.64
N LEU A 220 -5.18 12.04 20.33
CA LEU A 220 -6.37 12.50 19.62
C LEU A 220 -7.08 13.66 20.35
N ASN A 221 -6.96 13.73 21.68
CA ASN A 221 -7.57 14.79 22.48
C ASN A 221 -7.01 16.20 22.15
N GLU A 222 -5.80 16.30 21.61
CA GLU A 222 -5.26 17.57 21.10
C GLU A 222 -5.93 18.03 19.80
N PHE A 223 -6.57 17.11 19.07
CA PHE A 223 -7.18 17.36 17.76
C PHE A 223 -8.71 17.24 17.83
N ALA A 224 -9.33 17.63 18.93
CA ALA A 224 -10.77 17.48 19.13
C ALA A 224 -11.58 18.10 17.99
N GLY A 225 -12.43 17.30 17.33
CA GLY A 225 -13.23 17.69 16.16
C GLY A 225 -12.49 17.71 14.81
N ALA A 226 -11.17 17.46 14.79
CA ALA A 226 -10.33 17.47 13.60
C ALA A 226 -9.58 16.16 13.38
N HIS A 227 -10.05 15.06 13.97
CA HIS A 227 -9.47 13.72 13.78
C HIS A 227 -10.41 12.80 13.01
N PRO A 228 -9.87 11.78 12.30
CA PRO A 228 -10.69 10.83 11.57
C PRO A 228 -11.42 9.84 12.50
N PRO A 229 -12.41 9.06 11.98
CA PRO A 229 -13.03 7.96 12.70
C PRO A 229 -11.98 6.93 13.17
N VAL A 230 -11.79 6.83 14.49
CA VAL A 230 -10.65 6.12 15.09
C VAL A 230 -10.71 4.61 14.84
N ALA A 231 -11.86 4.00 15.11
CA ALA A 231 -12.02 2.55 15.01
C ALA A 231 -11.73 2.02 13.59
N MET A 232 -12.22 2.73 12.56
CA MET A 232 -12.01 2.31 11.16
C MET A 232 -10.54 2.45 10.76
N VAL A 233 -9.88 3.55 11.11
CA VAL A 233 -8.47 3.78 10.78
C VAL A 233 -7.57 2.81 11.53
N PHE A 234 -7.81 2.62 12.83
CA PHE A 234 -7.09 1.67 13.68
C PHE A 234 -7.10 0.25 13.11
N TRP A 235 -8.30 -0.29 12.86
CA TRP A 235 -8.44 -1.66 12.38
C TRP A 235 -7.92 -1.86 10.96
N SER A 236 -8.17 -0.91 10.07
CA SER A 236 -7.63 -0.96 8.71
C SER A 236 -6.09 -0.98 8.73
N PHE A 237 -5.47 -0.19 9.59
CA PHE A 237 -4.02 -0.18 9.75
C PHE A 237 -3.50 -1.52 10.30
N ARG A 238 -4.15 -2.10 11.31
CA ARG A 238 -3.79 -3.42 11.87
C ARG A 238 -3.92 -4.53 10.84
N VAL A 239 -4.98 -4.54 10.03
CA VAL A 239 -5.14 -5.52 8.94
C VAL A 239 -4.04 -5.37 7.91
N MET A 240 -3.75 -4.14 7.47
CA MET A 240 -2.69 -3.87 6.49
C MET A 240 -1.33 -4.37 6.99
N VAL A 241 -0.92 -3.96 8.18
CA VAL A 241 0.38 -4.34 8.76
C VAL A 241 0.42 -5.83 9.10
N GLY A 242 -0.62 -6.38 9.72
CA GLY A 242 -0.70 -7.79 10.08
C GLY A 242 -0.60 -8.72 8.87
N VAL A 243 -1.33 -8.42 7.80
CA VAL A 243 -1.23 -9.18 6.55
C VAL A 243 0.16 -8.99 5.92
N GLY A 244 0.73 -7.79 5.93
CA GLY A 244 2.08 -7.52 5.45
C GLY A 244 3.15 -8.34 6.20
N MET A 245 3.08 -8.40 7.52
CA MET A 245 4.00 -9.21 8.34
C MET A 245 3.82 -10.73 8.09
N LEU A 246 2.57 -11.17 7.87
CA LEU A 246 2.32 -12.56 7.48
C LEU A 246 2.89 -12.85 6.09
N MET A 247 2.76 -11.92 5.14
CA MET A 247 3.38 -12.03 3.82
C MET A 247 4.92 -12.13 3.93
N LEU A 248 5.55 -11.35 4.79
CA LEU A 248 6.99 -11.42 5.07
C LEU A 248 7.37 -12.83 5.58
N ALA A 249 6.72 -13.30 6.62
CA ALA A 249 7.02 -14.59 7.22
C ALA A 249 6.85 -15.75 6.23
N VAL A 250 5.74 -15.76 5.48
CA VAL A 250 5.43 -16.83 4.53
C VAL A 250 6.34 -16.80 3.30
N SER A 251 6.64 -15.62 2.75
CA SER A 251 7.55 -15.51 1.59
C SER A 251 8.98 -15.93 1.94
N TRP A 252 9.47 -15.55 3.12
CA TRP A 252 10.81 -15.94 3.58
C TRP A 252 10.89 -17.42 3.94
N ALA A 253 9.89 -17.97 4.62
CA ALA A 253 9.81 -19.40 4.89
C ALA A 253 9.73 -20.20 3.59
N GLY A 254 8.89 -19.77 2.63
CA GLY A 254 8.77 -20.39 1.32
C GLY A 254 10.05 -20.34 0.50
N TRP A 255 10.70 -19.19 0.46
CA TRP A 255 11.97 -18.98 -0.24
C TRP A 255 13.10 -19.83 0.37
N TRP A 256 13.22 -19.82 1.71
CA TRP A 256 14.22 -20.61 2.43
C TRP A 256 14.04 -22.11 2.21
N TRP A 257 12.78 -22.59 2.27
CA TRP A 257 12.49 -24.01 2.03
C TRP A 257 12.72 -24.40 0.55
N CYS A 258 12.33 -23.55 -0.38
CA CYS A 258 12.59 -23.75 -1.79
C CYS A 258 14.08 -23.89 -2.09
N ARG A 259 14.92 -23.05 -1.45
CA ARG A 259 16.38 -23.14 -1.50
C ARG A 259 16.91 -24.47 -0.96
N ARG A 260 16.38 -24.94 0.19
CA ARG A 260 16.76 -26.24 0.76
C ARG A 260 16.37 -27.42 -0.11
N CYS A 261 15.28 -27.35 -0.83
CA CYS A 261 14.85 -28.37 -1.78
C CYS A 261 15.55 -28.26 -3.16
N GLY A 262 16.66 -27.53 -3.27
CA GLY A 262 17.39 -27.36 -4.53
C GLY A 262 16.60 -26.60 -5.60
N TRP A 263 15.80 -25.63 -5.21
CA TRP A 263 14.92 -24.82 -6.07
C TRP A 263 13.85 -25.64 -6.83
N GLN A 264 13.41 -26.74 -6.19
CA GLN A 264 12.33 -27.59 -6.71
C GLN A 264 11.04 -27.36 -5.88
N PRO A 265 10.18 -26.42 -6.28
CA PRO A 265 8.97 -26.06 -5.53
C PRO A 265 7.98 -27.22 -5.33
N GLU A 266 8.04 -28.23 -6.16
CA GLU A 266 7.22 -29.45 -6.03
C GLU A 266 7.54 -30.23 -4.74
N ARG A 267 8.74 -30.03 -4.18
CA ARG A 267 9.20 -30.67 -2.94
C ARG A 267 8.88 -29.84 -1.69
N LEU A 268 8.19 -28.71 -1.83
CA LEU A 268 7.76 -27.93 -0.69
C LEU A 268 6.78 -28.71 0.19
N PRO A 269 6.84 -28.55 1.52
CA PRO A 269 5.87 -29.15 2.41
C PRO A 269 4.43 -28.80 2.01
N ARG A 270 3.56 -29.80 1.99
CA ARG A 270 2.17 -29.64 1.58
C ARG A 270 1.43 -28.58 2.41
N GLN A 271 1.78 -28.45 3.69
CA GLN A 271 1.26 -27.39 4.56
C GLN A 271 1.62 -25.99 4.06
N LEU A 272 2.86 -25.78 3.66
CA LEU A 272 3.32 -24.50 3.11
C LEU A 272 2.63 -24.16 1.78
N LEU A 273 2.42 -25.15 0.94
CA LEU A 273 1.65 -24.96 -0.31
C LEU A 273 0.20 -24.56 -0.01
N TRP A 274 -0.45 -25.12 1.02
CA TRP A 274 -1.78 -24.70 1.45
C TRP A 274 -1.80 -23.27 1.98
N VAL A 275 -0.80 -22.87 2.77
CA VAL A 275 -0.67 -21.49 3.27
C VAL A 275 -0.50 -20.52 2.10
N LEU A 276 0.39 -20.84 1.15
CA LEU A 276 0.59 -20.02 -0.05
C LEU A 276 -0.71 -19.90 -0.88
N ALA A 277 -1.42 -21.01 -1.08
CA ALA A 277 -2.71 -21.00 -1.78
C ALA A 277 -3.76 -20.14 -1.05
N GLY A 278 -3.83 -20.21 0.28
CA GLY A 278 -4.72 -19.37 1.10
C GLY A 278 -4.36 -17.89 1.04
N MET A 279 -3.09 -17.57 0.81
CA MET A 279 -2.61 -16.19 0.74
C MET A 279 -2.63 -15.58 -0.69
N THR A 280 -3.23 -16.26 -1.66
CA THR A 280 -3.31 -15.78 -3.05
C THR A 280 -3.78 -14.32 -3.16
N PHE A 281 -4.75 -13.93 -2.36
CA PHE A 281 -5.37 -12.59 -2.38
C PHE A 281 -4.89 -11.67 -1.26
N SER A 282 -3.88 -12.07 -0.49
CA SER A 282 -3.38 -11.28 0.65
C SER A 282 -2.92 -9.86 0.26
N GLY A 283 -2.30 -9.71 -0.91
CA GLY A 283 -1.87 -8.41 -1.40
C GLY A 283 -3.04 -7.43 -1.65
N TRP A 284 -4.19 -7.92 -2.15
CA TRP A 284 -5.39 -7.08 -2.28
C TRP A 284 -5.96 -6.69 -0.93
N VAL A 285 -6.03 -7.63 0.01
CA VAL A 285 -6.52 -7.34 1.37
C VAL A 285 -5.66 -6.24 2.02
N ALA A 286 -4.33 -6.36 1.98
CA ALA A 286 -3.43 -5.35 2.51
C ALA A 286 -3.57 -4.00 1.77
N THR A 287 -3.69 -4.02 0.43
CA THR A 287 -3.84 -2.80 -0.37
C THR A 287 -5.14 -2.06 -0.09
N VAL A 288 -6.28 -2.76 -0.01
CA VAL A 288 -7.58 -2.17 0.29
C VAL A 288 -7.59 -1.61 1.72
N ALA A 289 -7.06 -2.36 2.68
CA ALA A 289 -6.94 -1.89 4.05
C ALA A 289 -6.06 -0.61 4.13
N GLY A 290 -4.91 -0.57 3.44
CA GLY A 290 -4.06 0.61 3.36
C GLY A 290 -4.74 1.80 2.68
N TRP A 291 -5.60 1.54 1.70
CA TRP A 291 -6.41 2.58 1.06
C TRP A 291 -7.44 3.18 2.03
N TYR A 292 -8.08 2.35 2.85
CA TYR A 292 -8.97 2.83 3.93
C TYR A 292 -8.22 3.69 4.94
N VAL A 293 -7.02 3.30 5.38
CA VAL A 293 -6.17 4.13 6.25
C VAL A 293 -5.92 5.49 5.61
N THR A 294 -5.65 5.52 4.31
CA THR A 294 -5.34 6.75 3.59
C THR A 294 -6.54 7.68 3.50
N GLU A 295 -7.69 7.19 3.02
CA GLU A 295 -8.84 8.02 2.67
C GLU A 295 -9.73 8.33 3.88
N ILE A 296 -9.99 7.35 4.73
CA ILE A 296 -10.74 7.55 5.97
C ILE A 296 -9.88 8.35 6.96
N GLY A 297 -8.57 8.05 7.02
CA GLY A 297 -7.62 8.77 7.86
C GLY A 297 -7.40 10.23 7.48
N ARG A 298 -7.89 10.70 6.34
CA ARG A 298 -7.89 12.10 5.94
C ARG A 298 -9.13 12.87 6.44
N GLN A 299 -10.19 12.16 6.80
CA GLN A 299 -11.42 12.82 7.28
C GLN A 299 -11.15 13.68 8.53
N PRO A 300 -11.87 14.81 8.71
CA PRO A 300 -13.00 15.29 7.90
C PRO A 300 -12.62 16.10 6.63
N TYR A 301 -11.36 16.14 6.25
CA TYR A 301 -10.88 16.98 5.14
C TYR A 301 -10.95 16.27 3.79
N VAL A 302 -11.27 17.01 2.71
CA VAL A 302 -11.09 16.59 1.32
C VAL A 302 -9.65 16.93 0.88
N VAL A 303 -9.18 18.11 1.19
CA VAL A 303 -7.78 18.55 1.11
C VAL A 303 -7.38 18.94 2.52
N PHE A 304 -6.28 18.40 3.00
CA PHE A 304 -5.82 18.51 4.40
C PHE A 304 -5.32 19.91 4.74
#